data_0d279936af1d802b58bfc4ea39e71cdf
#
_entry.id   0d279936af1d802b58bfc4ea39e71cdf
#
_cell.length_a   1.000
_cell.length_b   1.000
_cell.length_c   1.000
_cell.angle_alpha   90.00
_cell.angle_beta   90.00
_cell.angle_gamma   90.00
#
_symmetry.space_group_name_H-M   'P 1'
#
loop_
_entity.id
_entity.type
_entity.pdbx_description
1 polymer ?
#
loop_
_entity_poly.entity_id
_entity_poly.type
_entity_poly.pdbx_seq_one_letter_code
_entity_poly.pdbx_strand_id
1 'polypeptide(L)'
;MRASLMTRAGTVAAAAAIATTGVMATAAAADASTAHPQLATHLGVAKRHGKEHGHNVTLLLGRLSTKHHNIGLRGRLVFLDRVTKKGLVQVGHERTGKHGRVAFAVHPKGVVVFVLVFKGTPNLRSSHSHAVVVRH
;
A
#
# COMPACT_ATOMS: atom_id res chain seq x y z
N MET A 1 -3.41 -42.97 -15.19
CA MET A 1 -3.40 -42.77 -14.76
C MET A 1 -3.17 -42.61 -14.09
N ARG A 2 -3.24 -42.59 -14.12
CA ARG A 2 -3.06 -42.32 -13.32
C ARG A 2 -2.85 -41.90 -12.50
N ALA A 3 -2.89 -41.88 -12.62
CA ALA A 3 -2.69 -41.46 -11.75
C ALA A 3 -2.53 -41.04 -11.01
N SER A 4 -2.65 -41.19 -11.20
CA SER A 4 -2.49 -40.85 -10.40
C SER A 4 -2.31 -40.44 -9.59
N LEU A 5 -2.46 -40.60 -9.67
CA LEU A 5 -2.31 -40.28 -8.82
C LEU A 5 -2.06 -39.96 -8.03
N MET A 6 -2.23 -40.07 -8.16
CA MET A 6 -2.06 -39.73 -7.30
C MET A 6 -1.78 -39.34 -6.53
N THR A 7 -1.93 -39.41 -6.85
CA THR A 7 -1.75 -39.00 -6.02
C THR A 7 -1.50 -38.73 -5.27
N ARG A 8 -1.66 -38.75 -5.28
CA ARG A 8 -1.53 -38.47 -4.35
C ARG A 8 -1.37 -38.19 -3.60
N ALA A 9 -1.50 -38.31 -3.83
CA ALA A 9 -1.48 -38.00 -2.98
C ALA A 9 -1.25 -37.72 -2.18
N GLY A 10 -1.30 -37.89 -2.30
CA GLY A 10 -1.28 -37.50 -1.43
C GLY A 10 -0.96 -37.16 -0.70
N THR A 11 -0.98 -37.21 -0.79
CA THR A 11 -0.77 -36.87 0.07
C THR A 11 -0.56 -36.53 0.79
N VAL A 12 -0.73 -36.65 0.65
CA VAL A 12 -0.66 -36.36 1.48
C VAL A 12 -0.45 -36.07 2.24
N ALA A 13 -0.56 -36.20 2.06
CA ALA A 13 -0.46 -35.92 2.84
C ALA A 13 -0.19 -35.61 3.58
N ALA A 14 -0.23 -35.76 3.45
CA ALA A 14 -0.05 -35.42 4.20
C ALA A 14 0.18 -35.06 4.92
N ALA A 15 0.08 -35.18 4.82
CA ALA A 15 0.20 -34.77 5.57
C ALA A 15 0.32 -34.42 6.30
N ALA A 16 0.19 -34.63 6.25
CA ALA A 16 0.23 -34.26 7.04
C ALA A 16 0.39 -33.97 7.77
N ALA A 17 0.28 -34.20 7.74
CA ALA A 17 0.39 -33.84 8.49
C ALA A 17 0.67 -33.52 9.19
N ILE A 18 0.54 -33.63 9.22
CA ILE A 18 0.82 -33.24 9.97
C ILE A 18 0.89 -32.85 10.60
N ALA A 19 0.71 -32.90 10.51
CA ALA A 19 0.79 -32.41 11.20
C ALA A 19 0.89 -32.12 11.88
N THR A 20 0.74 -32.25 11.88
CA THR A 20 0.86 -31.83 12.55
C THR A 20 1.07 -31.41 13.24
N THR A 21 0.94 -31.52 13.31
CA THR A 21 1.20 -30.95 13.91
C THR A 21 1.43 -30.29 14.51
N GLY A 22 1.03 -30.33 14.46
CA GLY A 22 1.11 -29.45 15.00
C GLY A 22 1.70 -28.98 15.28
N VAL A 23 1.89 -29.05 15.21
CA VAL A 23 2.39 -28.29 15.51
C VAL A 23 2.61 -27.46 15.20
N MET A 24 2.49 -27.69 14.87
CA MET A 24 2.58 -26.83 14.51
C MET A 24 2.30 -25.76 14.87
N ALA A 25 1.78 -25.72 14.44
CA ALA A 25 1.19 -24.53 14.97
C ALA A 25 2.16 -23.69 15.72
N THR A 26 2.93 -24.35 16.30
CA THR A 26 3.99 -23.66 17.02
C THR A 26 4.93 -22.98 16.08
N ALA A 27 5.11 -23.52 14.93
CA ALA A 27 5.97 -22.87 13.96
C ALA A 27 5.43 -21.51 13.58
N ALA A 28 4.15 -21.43 13.43
CA ALA A 28 3.57 -20.13 13.09
C ALA A 28 3.84 -19.10 14.17
N ALA A 29 3.74 -19.51 15.40
CA ALA A 29 4.04 -18.60 16.48
C ALA A 29 5.50 -18.14 16.44
N ALA A 30 6.38 -19.06 16.14
CA ALA A 30 7.79 -18.70 16.04
C ALA A 30 8.02 -17.70 14.92
N ASP A 31 7.37 -17.90 13.80
CA ASP A 31 7.53 -16.97 12.69
C ASP A 31 7.05 -15.59 13.09
N ALA A 32 5.95 -15.52 13.79
CA ALA A 32 5.48 -14.23 14.25
C ALA A 32 6.47 -13.56 15.17
N SER A 33 7.11 -14.35 16.00
CA SER A 33 8.08 -13.78 16.93
C SER A 33 9.35 -13.30 16.24
N THR A 34 9.70 -13.88 15.10
CA THR A 34 10.88 -13.44 14.36
C THR A 34 10.61 -12.29 13.44
N ALA A 35 9.35 -11.97 13.20
CA ALA A 35 9.01 -10.84 12.36
C ALA A 35 9.46 -9.55 13.03
N HIS A 36 10.13 -8.70 12.28
CA HIS A 36 10.50 -7.38 12.78
C HIS A 36 9.23 -6.54 12.97
N PRO A 37 9.14 -5.81 14.09
CA PRO A 37 8.02 -4.89 14.24
C PRO A 37 8.05 -3.86 13.12
N GLN A 38 6.95 -3.71 12.46
CA GLN A 38 6.82 -2.68 11.44
C GLN A 38 6.49 -1.35 12.09
N LEU A 39 7.18 -0.31 11.66
CA LEU A 39 6.89 1.04 12.09
C LEU A 39 5.57 1.51 11.46
N ALA A 40 4.71 2.06 12.29
CA ALA A 40 3.48 2.67 11.80
C ALA A 40 3.81 3.93 11.02
N THR A 41 3.14 4.12 9.89
CA THR A 41 3.34 5.27 9.04
C THR A 41 2.07 6.11 8.97
N HIS A 42 2.24 7.33 8.54
CA HIS A 42 1.15 8.27 8.31
C HIS A 42 1.32 8.90 6.95
N LEU A 43 0.29 8.88 6.15
CA LEU A 43 0.28 9.49 4.83
C LEU A 43 -0.77 10.59 4.81
N GLY A 44 -0.31 11.83 4.81
CA GLY A 44 -1.19 12.98 4.72
C GLY A 44 -1.27 13.48 3.28
N VAL A 45 -2.32 14.22 2.98
CA VAL A 45 -2.49 14.83 1.67
C VAL A 45 -3.12 16.21 1.82
N ALA A 46 -2.67 17.15 0.98
CA ALA A 46 -3.24 18.48 0.87
C ALA A 46 -3.50 18.78 -0.60
N LYS A 47 -4.54 19.54 -0.86
CA LYS A 47 -4.92 19.94 -2.21
C LYS A 47 -4.52 21.40 -2.42
N ARG A 48 -3.90 21.67 -3.54
CA ARG A 48 -3.53 23.02 -3.93
C ARG A 48 -3.86 23.27 -5.40
N HIS A 49 -4.15 24.49 -5.72
CA HIS A 49 -4.25 24.90 -7.11
C HIS A 49 -2.90 25.43 -7.56
N GLY A 50 -2.53 25.09 -8.77
CA GLY A 50 -1.27 25.52 -9.35
C GLY A 50 -1.38 25.68 -10.84
N LYS A 51 -0.25 25.89 -11.48
CA LYS A 51 -0.17 25.97 -12.93
C LYS A 51 0.94 25.07 -13.43
N GLU A 52 0.66 24.40 -14.51
CA GLU A 52 1.64 23.57 -15.20
C GLU A 52 1.53 23.87 -16.68
N HIS A 53 2.65 24.30 -17.26
CA HIS A 53 2.70 24.70 -18.67
C HIS A 53 1.60 25.74 -19.03
N GLY A 54 1.32 26.66 -18.07
CA GLY A 54 0.33 27.72 -18.31
C GLY A 54 -1.11 27.30 -18.04
N HIS A 55 -1.38 26.04 -17.78
CA HIS A 55 -2.73 25.56 -17.52
C HIS A 55 -2.97 25.37 -16.03
N ASN A 56 -4.19 25.65 -15.60
CA ASN A 56 -4.56 25.42 -14.20
C ASN A 56 -4.59 23.93 -13.92
N VAL A 57 -3.96 23.53 -12.84
CA VAL A 57 -3.93 22.14 -12.40
C VAL A 57 -4.24 22.07 -10.92
N THR A 58 -4.70 20.93 -10.47
CA THR A 58 -4.80 20.65 -9.04
C THR A 58 -3.63 19.80 -8.64
N LEU A 59 -2.89 20.25 -7.64
CA LEU A 59 -1.77 19.50 -7.09
C LEU A 59 -2.22 18.80 -5.83
N LEU A 60 -1.96 17.51 -5.75
CA LEU A 60 -2.14 16.72 -4.54
C LEU A 60 -0.78 16.54 -3.91
N LEU A 61 -0.57 17.17 -2.78
CA LEU A 61 0.72 17.17 -2.09
C LEU A 61 0.63 16.18 -0.93
N GLY A 62 1.43 15.13 -1.00
CA GLY A 62 1.46 14.10 0.04
C GLY A 62 2.70 14.19 0.87
N ARG A 63 2.62 13.65 2.08
CA ARG A 63 3.78 13.47 2.94
C ARG A 63 3.66 12.16 3.68
N LEU A 64 4.65 11.31 3.48
CA LEU A 64 4.76 10.03 4.17
C LEU A 64 5.75 10.17 5.31
N SER A 65 5.33 9.82 6.51
CA SER A 65 6.17 9.95 7.70
C SER A 65 5.92 8.80 8.66
N THR A 66 6.82 8.65 9.63
CA THR A 66 6.55 7.74 10.76
C THR A 66 5.48 8.36 11.64
N LYS A 67 4.58 7.52 12.14
CA LYS A 67 3.43 8.01 12.89
C LYS A 67 3.83 8.65 14.22
N HIS A 68 4.74 8.04 14.93
CA HIS A 68 5.08 8.48 16.29
C HIS A 68 6.08 9.63 16.33
N HIS A 69 7.03 9.65 15.42
CA HIS A 69 8.09 10.66 15.45
C HIS A 69 7.99 11.67 14.32
N ASN A 70 7.01 11.51 13.44
CA ASN A 70 6.77 12.41 12.33
C ASN A 70 8.01 12.62 11.43
N ILE A 71 8.81 11.57 11.28
CA ILE A 71 10.00 11.60 10.44
C ILE A 71 9.61 11.30 9.02
N GLY A 72 9.93 12.19 8.09
CA GLY A 72 9.63 12.01 6.68
C GLY A 72 10.42 10.83 6.08
N LEU A 73 9.76 10.02 5.28
CA LEU A 73 10.31 8.81 4.70
C LEU A 73 10.62 9.04 3.23
N ARG A 74 11.92 9.19 2.92
CA ARG A 74 12.39 9.45 1.57
C ARG A 74 12.50 8.16 0.76
N GLY A 75 12.30 8.27 -0.56
CA GLY A 75 12.53 7.18 -1.50
C GLY A 75 11.49 6.08 -1.47
N ARG A 76 10.32 6.35 -0.89
CA ARG A 76 9.25 5.36 -0.80
C ARG A 76 8.21 5.60 -1.89
N LEU A 77 7.72 4.50 -2.45
CA LEU A 77 6.76 4.57 -3.54
C LEU A 77 5.36 4.83 -2.99
N VAL A 78 4.74 5.90 -3.45
CA VAL A 78 3.37 6.27 -3.10
C VAL A 78 2.53 6.22 -4.36
N PHE A 79 1.37 5.63 -4.27
CA PHE A 79 0.44 5.48 -5.38
C PHE A 79 -0.69 6.49 -5.27
N LEU A 80 -1.11 6.99 -6.41
CA LEU A 80 -2.30 7.80 -6.52
C LEU A 80 -3.42 6.94 -7.06
N ASP A 81 -4.45 6.74 -6.25
CA ASP A 81 -5.59 5.92 -6.63
C ASP A 81 -6.82 6.79 -6.77
N ARG A 82 -7.63 6.47 -7.77
CA ARG A 82 -8.92 7.10 -7.98
C ARG A 82 -10.00 6.20 -7.41
N VAL A 83 -10.89 6.77 -6.63
CA VAL A 83 -12.01 6.05 -6.05
C VAL A 83 -13.11 5.90 -7.10
N THR A 84 -13.50 4.68 -7.38
CA THR A 84 -14.59 4.39 -8.33
C THR A 84 -15.65 3.52 -7.64
N LYS A 85 -16.76 3.32 -8.31
CA LYS A 85 -17.82 2.43 -7.80
C LYS A 85 -17.34 1.00 -7.63
N LYS A 86 -16.31 0.60 -8.36
CA LYS A 86 -15.75 -0.75 -8.32
C LYS A 86 -14.54 -0.85 -7.40
N GLY A 87 -14.17 0.22 -6.73
CA GLY A 87 -13.01 0.24 -5.84
C GLY A 87 -11.97 1.24 -6.30
N LEU A 88 -10.75 1.02 -5.85
CA LEU A 88 -9.64 1.90 -6.14
C LEU A 88 -8.96 1.51 -7.45
N VAL A 89 -8.69 2.51 -8.28
CA VAL A 89 -7.97 2.32 -9.55
C VAL A 89 -6.70 3.15 -9.48
N GLN A 90 -5.55 2.50 -9.62
CA GLN A 90 -4.27 3.19 -9.62
C GLN A 90 -4.14 4.04 -10.89
N VAL A 91 -3.88 5.32 -10.73
CA VAL A 91 -3.74 6.26 -11.85
C VAL A 91 -2.35 6.89 -11.91
N GLY A 92 -1.53 6.71 -10.90
CA GLY A 92 -0.17 7.22 -10.89
C GLY A 92 0.62 6.71 -9.71
N HIS A 93 1.92 7.00 -9.75
CA HIS A 93 2.80 6.69 -8.62
C HIS A 93 4.00 7.63 -8.67
N GLU A 94 4.60 7.85 -7.51
CA GLU A 94 5.77 8.71 -7.38
C GLU A 94 6.55 8.28 -6.15
N ARG A 95 7.87 8.48 -6.17
CA ARG A 95 8.69 8.24 -4.98
C ARG A 95 8.78 9.48 -4.13
N THR A 96 8.70 9.29 -2.83
CA THR A 96 8.85 10.41 -1.90
C THR A 96 10.26 10.99 -2.01
N GLY A 97 10.32 12.30 -1.98
CA GLY A 97 11.57 13.03 -1.97
C GLY A 97 11.98 13.40 -0.56
N LYS A 98 12.71 14.51 -0.46
CA LYS A 98 13.16 15.04 0.81
C LYS A 98 11.98 15.28 1.75
N HIS A 99 12.15 14.93 3.01
CA HIS A 99 11.11 15.03 4.05
C HIS A 99 9.86 14.18 3.79
N GLY A 100 9.97 13.18 2.90
CA GLY A 100 8.87 12.29 2.61
C GLY A 100 7.78 12.89 1.74
N ARG A 101 8.08 13.93 0.99
CA ARG A 101 7.10 14.65 0.20
C ARG A 101 6.93 14.05 -1.19
N VAL A 102 5.72 14.13 -1.68
CA VAL A 102 5.36 13.68 -3.01
C VAL A 102 4.29 14.62 -3.56
N ALA A 103 4.28 14.81 -4.88
CA ALA A 103 3.31 15.70 -5.52
C ALA A 103 2.77 15.02 -6.77
N PHE A 104 1.46 15.14 -6.97
CA PHE A 104 0.78 14.65 -8.15
C PHE A 104 -0.02 15.81 -8.77
N ALA A 105 0.16 16.04 -10.07
CA ALA A 105 -0.65 16.99 -10.81
C ALA A 105 -1.81 16.23 -11.45
N VAL A 106 -3.03 16.66 -11.18
CA VAL A 106 -4.22 15.98 -11.70
C VAL A 106 -5.09 16.95 -12.47
N HIS A 107 -5.69 16.44 -13.55
CA HIS A 107 -6.57 17.19 -14.44
C HIS A 107 -7.86 16.42 -14.63
N PRO A 108 -8.68 16.29 -13.59
CA PRO A 108 -9.88 15.46 -13.72
C PRO A 108 -10.93 16.16 -14.56
N LYS A 109 -11.74 15.37 -15.23
CA LYS A 109 -12.95 15.88 -15.87
C LYS A 109 -14.11 15.67 -14.91
N GLY A 110 -14.71 16.79 -14.46
CA GLY A 110 -15.79 16.72 -13.49
C GLY A 110 -15.28 16.50 -12.08
N VAL A 111 -16.02 15.75 -11.30
CA VAL A 111 -15.71 15.49 -9.90
C VAL A 111 -15.05 14.13 -9.78
N VAL A 112 -13.86 14.08 -9.22
CA VAL A 112 -13.10 12.84 -9.02
C VAL A 112 -12.57 12.82 -7.60
N VAL A 113 -12.59 11.65 -6.98
CA VAL A 113 -12.06 11.45 -5.63
C VAL A 113 -10.77 10.66 -5.72
N PHE A 114 -9.74 11.15 -5.05
CA PHE A 114 -8.42 10.52 -5.03
C PHE A 114 -8.02 10.14 -3.61
N VAL A 115 -7.18 9.13 -3.50
CA VAL A 115 -6.56 8.69 -2.26
C VAL A 115 -5.10 8.39 -2.56
N LEU A 116 -4.21 8.80 -1.68
CA LEU A 116 -2.80 8.39 -1.76
C LEU A 116 -2.63 7.10 -0.95
N VAL A 117 -1.85 6.18 -1.48
CA VAL A 117 -1.66 4.87 -0.85
C VAL A 117 -0.18 4.54 -0.79
N PHE A 118 0.28 4.16 0.39
CA PHE A 118 1.59 3.57 0.61
C PHE A 118 1.39 2.11 1.00
N LYS A 119 1.90 1.20 0.17
CA LYS A 119 1.64 -0.24 0.35
C LYS A 119 2.48 -0.88 1.44
N GLY A 120 3.42 -0.12 1.99
CA GLY A 120 4.28 -0.65 3.04
C GLY A 120 5.52 -1.34 2.50
N THR A 121 6.39 -1.71 3.43
CA THR A 121 7.59 -2.50 3.18
C THR A 121 7.70 -3.51 4.32
N PRO A 122 8.67 -4.42 4.29
CA PRO A 122 8.85 -5.32 5.44
C PRO A 122 9.05 -4.60 6.77
N ASN A 123 9.58 -3.37 6.75
CA ASN A 123 9.85 -2.60 7.97
C ASN A 123 8.84 -1.49 8.24
N LEU A 124 7.98 -1.18 7.30
CA LEU A 124 7.05 -0.06 7.39
C LEU A 124 5.63 -0.54 7.08
N ARG A 125 4.69 -0.18 7.93
CA ARG A 125 3.29 -0.51 7.68
C ARG A 125 2.75 0.30 6.51
N SER A 126 1.77 -0.28 5.84
CA SER A 126 1.03 0.44 4.82
C SER A 126 0.19 1.56 5.46
N SER A 127 -0.12 2.56 4.67
CA SER A 127 -0.99 3.64 5.10
C SER A 127 -1.65 4.27 3.88
N HIS A 128 -2.72 4.99 4.12
CA HIS A 128 -3.40 5.72 3.06
C HIS A 128 -3.87 7.06 3.61
N SER A 129 -4.01 8.02 2.71
CA SER A 129 -4.49 9.34 3.07
C SER A 129 -6.01 9.34 3.20
N HIS A 130 -6.57 10.43 3.73
CA HIS A 130 -8.00 10.66 3.57
C HIS A 130 -8.32 10.90 2.08
N ALA A 131 -9.58 10.74 1.75
CA ALA A 131 -10.04 10.96 0.39
C ALA A 131 -10.09 12.46 0.08
N VAL A 132 -9.66 12.82 -1.12
CA VAL A 132 -9.63 14.20 -1.58
C VAL A 132 -10.54 14.34 -2.79
N VAL A 133 -11.50 15.25 -2.73
CA VAL A 133 -12.39 15.54 -3.84
C VAL A 133 -11.78 16.64 -4.68
N VAL A 134 -11.59 16.36 -5.97
CA VAL A 134 -11.07 17.33 -6.92
C VAL A 134 -12.15 17.63 -7.96
N ARG A 135 -12.42 18.89 -8.16
CA ARG A 135 -13.42 19.37 -9.12
C ARG A 135 -12.72 20.18 -10.20
N HIS A 136 -13.20 20.04 -11.42
CA HIS A 136 -12.70 20.85 -12.55
C HIS A 136 -13.65 21.99 -12.80
#